data_6b8dd8dfd9010cf24875bbb3fbeacc8b
#
_entry.id   6b8dd8dfd9010cf24875bbb3fbeacc8b
#
_cell.length_a   1.000
_cell.length_b   1.000
_cell.length_c   1.000
_cell.angle_alpha   90.00
_cell.angle_beta   90.00
_cell.angle_gamma   90.00
#
_symmetry.space_group_name_H-M   'P 1'
#
loop_
_entity.id
_entity.type
_entity.pdbx_description
1 polymer ?
#
loop_
_entity_poly.entity_id
_entity_poly.type
_entity_poly.pdbx_seq_one_letter_code
_entity_poly.pdbx_strand_id
1 'polypeptide(L)' 'MEITKAKYCNTVVGADRTLKTIVATIDGVEMSVPIDPKNRHYAEILKQVEAKTLTIEDAD' A
#
# COMPACT_ATOMS: atom_id res chain seq x y z
N MET A 1 7.62 -12.68 -2.09
CA MET A 1 6.68 -11.81 -1.36
C MET A 1 5.30 -11.99 -1.98
N GLU A 2 4.36 -12.51 -1.21
CA GLU A 2 2.99 -12.73 -1.68
C GLU A 2 2.07 -11.68 -1.07
N ILE A 3 1.49 -10.85 -1.91
CA ILE A 3 0.58 -9.78 -1.50
C ILE A 3 -0.82 -10.18 -1.91
N THR A 4 -1.71 -10.41 -0.94
CA THR A 4 -3.07 -10.89 -1.20
C THR A 4 -4.10 -9.78 -1.20
N LYS A 5 -3.86 -8.72 -0.44
CA LYS A 5 -4.77 -7.57 -0.39
C LYS A 5 -3.97 -6.29 -0.28
N ALA A 6 -4.48 -5.22 -0.87
CA ALA A 6 -3.92 -3.90 -0.71
C ALA A 6 -5.05 -2.88 -0.76
N LYS A 7 -4.97 -1.87 0.10
CA LYS A 7 -5.97 -0.82 0.19
C LYS A 7 -5.29 0.50 0.55
N TYR A 8 -5.70 1.58 -0.09
CA TYR A 8 -5.22 2.90 0.27
C TYR A 8 -5.79 3.33 1.62
N CYS A 9 -4.98 4.01 2.40
CA CYS A 9 -5.39 4.54 3.69
C CYS A 9 -4.84 5.95 3.83
N ASN A 10 -5.67 6.88 4.30
CA ASN A 10 -5.25 8.25 4.54
C ASN A 10 -5.04 8.43 6.04
N THR A 11 -3.85 8.86 6.42
CA THR A 11 -3.51 9.11 7.82
C THR A 11 -3.24 10.59 8.02
N VAL A 12 -3.95 11.20 8.96
CA VAL A 12 -3.72 12.60 9.30
C VAL A 12 -2.49 12.70 10.20
N VAL A 13 -1.46 13.39 9.72
CA VAL A 13 -0.18 13.50 10.42
C VAL A 13 -0.02 14.87 11.11
N GLY A 14 -0.96 15.77 10.87
CA GLY A 14 -0.96 17.11 11.45
C GLY A 14 -2.19 17.87 11.01
N ALA A 15 -2.32 19.11 11.41
CA ALA A 15 -3.51 19.92 11.11
C ALA A 15 -3.74 20.08 9.59
N ASP A 16 -2.67 20.11 8.81
CA ASP A 16 -2.76 20.38 7.38
C ASP A 16 -2.14 19.27 6.52
N ARG A 17 -1.78 18.14 7.12
CA ARG A 17 -1.11 17.06 6.38
C ARG A 17 -1.86 15.75 6.48
N THR A 18 -2.12 15.19 5.32
CA THR A 18 -2.64 13.83 5.21
C THR A 18 -1.59 12.99 4.50
N LEU A 19 -1.15 11.93 5.16
CA LEU A 19 -0.20 11.00 4.59
C LEU A 19 -0.96 9.82 4.00
N LYS A 20 -0.73 9.54 2.73
CA LYS A 20 -1.35 8.41 2.07
C LYS A 20 -0.46 7.18 2.21
N THR A 21 -1.04 6.11 2.70
CA THR A 21 -0.33 4.84 2.84
C THR A 21 -1.15 3.73 2.19
N ILE A 22 -0.52 2.57 2.04
CA ILE A 22 -1.21 1.38 1.56
C ILE A 22 -1.14 0.35 2.68
N VAL A 23 -2.31 -0.15 3.08
CA VAL A 23 -2.39 -1.28 4.00
C VAL A 23 -2.44 -2.53 3.13
N ALA A 24 -1.45 -3.37 3.24
CA ALA A 24 -1.35 -4.56 2.42
C ALA A 24 -1.16 -5.80 3.29
N THR A 25 -1.75 -6.90 2.85
CA THR A 25 -1.52 -8.20 3.49
C THR A 25 -0.43 -8.91 2.70
N ILE A 26 0.74 -8.99 3.32
CA ILE A 26 1.94 -9.57 2.71
C ILE A 26 2.31 -10.82 3.48
N ASP A 27 2.36 -11.96 2.78
CA ASP A 27 2.66 -13.27 3.38
C ASP A 27 1.77 -13.59 4.59
N GLY A 28 0.50 -13.17 4.51
CA GLY A 28 -0.47 -13.40 5.57
C GLY A 28 -0.42 -12.40 6.71
N VAL A 29 0.43 -11.38 6.63
CA VAL A 29 0.57 -10.35 7.65
C VAL A 29 0.13 -9.00 7.10
N GLU A 30 -0.82 -8.35 7.78
CA GLU A 30 -1.27 -7.03 7.39
C GLU A 30 -0.26 -5.98 7.88
N MET A 31 0.18 -5.13 6.98
CA MET A 31 1.13 -4.08 7.32
C MET A 31 0.88 -2.81 6.51
N SER A 32 1.27 -1.67 7.08
CA SER A 32 1.17 -0.39 6.42
C SER A 32 2.42 -0.13 5.60
N VAL A 33 2.23 0.23 4.34
CA VAL A 33 3.34 0.50 3.42
C VAL A 33 3.26 1.96 2.99
N PRO A 34 4.27 2.76 3.26
CA PRO A 34 4.27 4.16 2.81
C PRO A 34 4.38 4.24 1.29
N ILE A 35 3.81 5.29 0.72
CA ILE A 35 3.92 5.53 -0.72
C ILE A 35 5.26 6.22 -0.98
N ASP A 36 6.29 5.42 -1.05
CA ASP A 36 7.66 5.86 -1.25
C ASP A 36 8.30 4.97 -2.32
N PRO A 37 8.71 5.53 -3.46
CA PRO A 37 9.29 4.72 -4.54
C PRO A 37 10.58 4.00 -4.13
N LYS A 38 11.20 4.42 -3.03
CA LYS A 38 12.39 3.75 -2.50
C LYS A 38 12.05 2.59 -1.58
N ASN A 39 10.78 2.47 -1.18
CA ASN A 39 10.35 1.39 -0.30
C ASN A 39 10.15 0.12 -1.13
N ARG A 40 10.82 -0.96 -0.74
CA ARG A 40 10.77 -2.20 -1.52
C ARG A 40 9.38 -2.85 -1.50
N HIS A 41 8.63 -2.70 -0.42
CA HIS A 41 7.26 -3.21 -0.37
C HIS A 41 6.35 -2.45 -1.32
N TYR A 42 6.49 -1.14 -1.37
CA TYR A 42 5.72 -0.31 -2.28
C TYR A 42 6.06 -0.64 -3.74
N ALA A 43 7.36 -0.79 -4.04
CA ALA A 43 7.79 -1.14 -5.38
C ALA A 43 7.22 -2.50 -5.82
N GLU A 44 7.17 -3.47 -4.91
CA GLU A 44 6.60 -4.77 -5.21
C GLU A 44 5.09 -4.70 -5.43
N ILE A 45 4.40 -3.88 -4.62
CA ILE A 45 2.96 -3.66 -4.80
C ILE A 45 2.69 -3.08 -6.18
N LEU A 46 3.45 -2.05 -6.58
CA LEU A 46 3.29 -1.45 -7.90
C LEU A 46 3.56 -2.45 -9.02
N LYS A 47 4.57 -3.28 -8.86
CA LYS A 47 4.91 -4.29 -9.85
C LYS A 47 3.77 -5.28 -10.04
N GLN A 48 3.15 -5.72 -8.96
CA GLN A 48 2.04 -6.65 -9.02
C GLN A 48 0.77 -6.01 -9.58
N VAL A 49 0.53 -4.74 -9.26
CA VAL A 49 -0.60 -4.00 -9.84
C VAL A 49 -0.41 -3.84 -11.34
N GLU A 50 0.80 -3.51 -11.77
CA GLU A 50 1.10 -3.38 -13.19
C GLU A 50 0.95 -4.71 -13.94
N ALA A 51 1.31 -5.81 -13.29
CA ALA A 51 1.13 -7.14 -13.84
C ALA A 51 -0.33 -7.62 -13.78
N LYS A 52 -1.21 -6.83 -13.18
CA LYS A 52 -2.65 -7.11 -13.01
C LYS A 52 -2.93 -8.33 -12.13
N THR A 53 -1.98 -8.68 -11.29
CA THR A 53 -2.15 -9.76 -10.31
C THR A 53 -2.64 -9.25 -8.97
N LEU A 54 -2.62 -7.94 -8.77
CA LEU A 54 -3.05 -7.28 -7.53
C LEU A 54 -3.85 -6.02 -7.87
N THR A 55 -4.92 -5.79 -7.14
CA THR A 55 -5.70 -4.56 -7.26
C THR A 55 -5.66 -3.83 -5.93
N ILE A 56 -5.37 -2.53 -5.97
CA ILE A 56 -5.39 -1.69 -4.78
C ILE A 56 -6.76 -1.06 -4.65
N GLU A 57 -7.45 -1.34 -3.56
CA GLU A 57 -8.76 -0.75 -3.31
C GLU A 57 -8.64 0.71 -2.90
N ASP A 58 -9.65 1.51 -3.23
CA ASP A 58 -9.66 2.91 -2.86
C ASP A 58 -9.86 3.08 -1.35
N ALA A 59 -9.36 4.19 -0.81
CA ALA A 59 -9.58 4.55 0.58
C ALA A 59 -11.07 4.85 0.82
N ASP A 60 -11.53 4.51 1.99
CA ASP A 60 -12.89 4.80 2.43
C ASP A 60 -13.09 6.29 2.68
#